data_60c92f5a898cfcbbbd2eb1c2bc58d7d3
#
_entry.id   60c92f5a898cfcbbbd2eb1c2bc58d7d3
#
_cell.length_a   1.000
_cell.length_b   1.000
_cell.length_c   1.000
_cell.angle_alpha   90.00
_cell.angle_beta   90.00
_cell.angle_gamma   90.00
#
_symmetry.space_group_name_H-M   'P 1'
#
loop_
_entity.id
_entity.type
_entity.pdbx_description
1 polymer ?
#
loop_
_entity_poly.entity_id
_entity_poly.type
_entity_poly.pdbx_seq_one_letter_code
_entity_poly.pdbx_strand_id
1 'polypeptide(L)'
;MKIGVITDCFKKTHKEGIEIAGGLKLSGVQIYATTGEFSPETLSESGKAEYKQLLKENGLEVSALCGDMGGFGFEIAEDNPTRVEKTKKIIDLAAEFGTSVVTTHIGVIPEDKNDPQYAVMLEALTECGIYAKEKGITLAIETGPEKAKTLLSFIEDTKGGVGVNLDPANFTMVTGQDAVEAVYILRGHIVHTHAKDGVMLDKNQVPRDVYHAFAVGGVDALNACDGFKELPLGEGAVDFPAYIAALKDIGYDGYLTIEREAGSDPTADILMAADFLKKLI
;
A
#
# COMPACT_ATOMS: atom_id res chain seq x y z
N MET A 1 -7.85 -11.36 11.68
CA MET A 1 -7.56 -10.19 10.80
C MET A 1 -8.67 -9.16 10.93
N LYS A 2 -8.36 -7.88 10.68
CA LYS A 2 -9.31 -6.75 10.68
C LYS A 2 -9.57 -6.30 9.24
N ILE A 3 -10.70 -5.64 8.97
CA ILE A 3 -10.98 -5.05 7.66
C ILE A 3 -10.79 -3.54 7.75
N GLY A 4 -9.97 -3.00 6.86
CA GLY A 4 -9.76 -1.57 6.68
C GLY A 4 -10.15 -1.09 5.28
N VAL A 5 -9.97 0.19 5.01
CA VAL A 5 -10.18 0.80 3.68
C VAL A 5 -9.24 2.00 3.51
N ILE A 6 -8.79 2.25 2.30
CA ILE A 6 -8.13 3.51 1.93
C ILE A 6 -9.19 4.59 1.78
N THR A 7 -9.08 5.68 2.56
CA THR A 7 -10.11 6.76 2.56
C THR A 7 -10.29 7.40 1.20
N ASP A 8 -9.22 7.51 0.42
CA ASP A 8 -9.20 8.12 -0.92
C ASP A 8 -10.01 7.34 -1.95
N CYS A 9 -10.19 6.03 -1.74
CA CYS A 9 -11.01 5.18 -2.60
C CYS A 9 -12.49 5.59 -2.62
N PHE A 10 -12.98 6.29 -1.60
CA PHE A 10 -14.34 6.84 -1.61
C PHE A 10 -14.49 8.04 -2.55
N LYS A 11 -13.39 8.60 -3.08
CA LYS A 11 -13.38 9.82 -3.92
C LYS A 11 -14.06 11.02 -3.20
N LYS A 12 -13.84 11.12 -1.90
CA LYS A 12 -14.34 12.15 -0.97
C LYS A 12 -13.18 12.76 -0.18
N THR A 13 -13.47 13.68 0.72
CA THR A 13 -12.48 14.13 1.70
C THR A 13 -12.14 12.99 2.67
N HIS A 14 -10.96 13.03 3.29
CA HIS A 14 -10.58 12.02 4.29
C HIS A 14 -11.59 11.95 5.45
N LYS A 15 -12.14 13.09 5.88
CA LYS A 15 -13.16 13.14 6.95
C LYS A 15 -14.44 12.41 6.55
N GLU A 16 -14.97 12.70 5.36
CA GLU A 16 -16.12 11.99 4.82
C GLU A 16 -15.82 10.49 4.65
N GLY A 17 -14.61 10.13 4.17
CA GLY A 17 -14.15 8.74 4.05
C GLY A 17 -14.14 8.01 5.40
N ILE A 18 -13.69 8.67 6.47
CA ILE A 18 -13.71 8.15 7.84
C ILE A 18 -15.16 7.92 8.31
N GLU A 19 -16.07 8.87 8.09
CA GLU A 19 -17.48 8.74 8.47
C GLU A 19 -18.15 7.57 7.71
N ILE A 20 -17.89 7.44 6.41
CA ILE A 20 -18.41 6.32 5.60
C ILE A 20 -17.85 4.99 6.12
N ALA A 21 -16.54 4.90 6.35
CA ALA A 21 -15.91 3.69 6.88
C ALA A 21 -16.49 3.26 8.24
N GLY A 22 -16.76 4.23 9.13
CA GLY A 22 -17.43 4.00 10.39
C GLY A 22 -18.86 3.50 10.21
N GLY A 23 -19.62 4.09 9.28
CA GLY A 23 -20.96 3.63 8.90
C GLY A 23 -21.00 2.20 8.37
N LEU A 24 -19.95 1.78 7.65
CA LEU A 24 -19.76 0.41 7.16
C LEU A 24 -19.24 -0.56 8.25
N LYS A 25 -18.97 -0.07 9.47
CA LYS A 25 -18.44 -0.84 10.60
C LYS A 25 -17.12 -1.53 10.27
N LEU A 26 -16.26 -0.83 9.56
CA LEU A 26 -14.88 -1.26 9.34
C LEU A 26 -14.07 -1.07 10.62
N SER A 27 -12.88 -1.68 10.68
CA SER A 27 -12.02 -1.62 11.86
C SER A 27 -10.97 -0.51 11.80
N GLY A 28 -10.64 -0.07 10.59
CA GLY A 28 -9.61 0.96 10.42
C GLY A 28 -9.58 1.57 9.03
N VAL A 29 -8.75 2.60 8.91
CA VAL A 29 -8.53 3.33 7.67
C VAL A 29 -7.05 3.49 7.38
N GLN A 30 -6.70 3.45 6.10
CA GLN A 30 -5.42 3.92 5.57
C GLN A 30 -5.64 5.30 4.96
N ILE A 31 -4.76 6.26 5.26
CA ILE A 31 -4.92 7.65 4.85
C ILE A 31 -3.65 8.09 4.10
N TYR A 32 -3.81 8.75 2.94
CA TYR A 32 -2.69 9.38 2.25
C TYR A 32 -2.16 10.58 3.04
N ALA A 33 -0.85 10.58 3.31
CA ALA A 33 -0.18 11.60 4.13
C ALA A 33 0.86 12.43 3.33
N THR A 34 0.82 12.36 2.01
CA THR A 34 1.85 12.98 1.15
C THR A 34 1.52 14.40 0.73
N THR A 35 0.25 14.72 0.63
CA THR A 35 -0.26 16.03 0.18
C THR A 35 -1.61 16.35 0.84
N GLY A 36 -2.14 17.55 0.59
CA GLY A 36 -3.46 17.95 1.07
C GLY A 36 -3.48 18.27 2.57
N GLU A 37 -4.68 18.19 3.16
CA GLU A 37 -4.90 18.60 4.56
C GLU A 37 -4.30 17.62 5.59
N PHE A 38 -4.06 16.36 5.21
CA PHE A 38 -3.53 15.32 6.10
C PHE A 38 -2.00 15.12 5.93
N SER A 39 -1.28 16.05 5.32
CA SER A 39 0.18 15.95 5.21
C SER A 39 0.89 16.54 6.44
N PRO A 40 2.10 16.07 6.78
CA PRO A 40 2.90 16.63 7.88
C PRO A 40 3.17 18.12 7.76
N GLU A 41 3.18 18.66 6.52
CA GLU A 41 3.45 20.06 6.24
C GLU A 41 2.25 20.97 6.52
N THR A 42 1.02 20.43 6.45
CA THR A 42 -0.20 21.25 6.51
C THR A 42 -1.06 20.94 7.73
N LEU A 43 -0.97 19.72 8.28
CA LEU A 43 -1.80 19.26 9.38
C LEU A 43 -1.38 19.91 10.70
N SER A 44 -2.18 20.91 11.15
CA SER A 44 -1.95 21.60 12.42
C SER A 44 -2.26 20.71 13.63
N GLU A 45 -1.77 21.08 14.82
CA GLU A 45 -2.07 20.38 16.07
C GLU A 45 -3.59 20.29 16.36
N SER A 46 -4.35 21.36 16.04
CA SER A 46 -5.81 21.31 16.11
C SER A 46 -6.43 20.36 15.11
N GLY A 47 -5.90 20.30 13.89
CA GLY A 47 -6.31 19.33 12.86
C GLY A 47 -6.03 17.90 13.28
N LYS A 48 -4.85 17.61 13.85
CA LYS A 48 -4.53 16.29 14.41
C LYS A 48 -5.53 15.87 15.50
N ALA A 49 -5.86 16.79 16.40
CA ALA A 49 -6.85 16.53 17.47
C ALA A 49 -8.25 16.24 16.88
N GLU A 50 -8.67 16.99 15.86
CA GLU A 50 -9.94 16.80 15.17
C GLU A 50 -10.01 15.43 14.49
N TYR A 51 -8.97 15.03 13.73
CA TYR A 51 -8.93 13.71 13.09
C TYR A 51 -8.93 12.57 14.12
N LYS A 52 -8.16 12.69 15.21
CA LYS A 52 -8.16 11.69 16.29
C LYS A 52 -9.54 11.56 16.95
N GLN A 53 -10.25 12.66 17.15
CA GLN A 53 -11.59 12.65 17.70
C GLN A 53 -12.58 12.00 16.72
N LEU A 54 -12.52 12.34 15.43
CA LEU A 54 -13.37 11.78 14.37
C LEU A 54 -13.19 10.26 14.24
N LEU A 55 -11.94 9.78 14.23
CA LEU A 55 -11.62 8.34 14.22
C LEU A 55 -12.23 7.64 15.44
N LYS A 56 -12.07 8.21 16.63
CA LYS A 56 -12.62 7.65 17.86
C LYS A 56 -14.15 7.59 17.85
N GLU A 57 -14.81 8.64 17.38
CA GLU A 57 -16.29 8.69 17.27
C GLU A 57 -16.85 7.65 16.31
N ASN A 58 -16.08 7.32 15.27
CA ASN A 58 -16.44 6.31 14.30
C ASN A 58 -15.92 4.90 14.66
N GLY A 59 -15.22 4.73 15.78
CA GLY A 59 -14.70 3.43 16.24
C GLY A 59 -13.59 2.87 15.33
N LEU A 60 -12.82 3.73 14.67
CA LEU A 60 -11.80 3.35 13.69
C LEU A 60 -10.39 3.60 14.25
N GLU A 61 -9.45 2.72 13.86
CA GLU A 61 -8.01 2.90 14.04
C GLU A 61 -7.39 3.35 12.71
N VAL A 62 -6.21 3.99 12.77
CA VAL A 62 -5.38 4.17 11.57
C VAL A 62 -4.61 2.88 11.34
N SER A 63 -4.94 2.14 10.27
CA SER A 63 -4.27 0.89 9.91
C SER A 63 -2.87 1.12 9.33
N ALA A 64 -2.73 2.18 8.54
CA ALA A 64 -1.47 2.63 7.97
C ALA A 64 -1.59 4.10 7.51
N LEU A 65 -0.48 4.81 7.36
CA LEU A 65 -0.41 6.01 6.54
C LEU A 65 0.21 5.66 5.19
N CYS A 66 -0.35 6.21 4.11
CA CYS A 66 0.26 6.10 2.79
C CYS A 66 1.25 7.25 2.58
N GLY A 67 2.51 6.89 2.40
CA GLY A 67 3.64 7.79 2.13
C GLY A 67 4.07 7.81 0.67
N ASP A 68 3.25 7.31 -0.24
CA ASP A 68 3.58 7.30 -1.66
C ASP A 68 3.53 8.71 -2.26
N MET A 69 4.68 9.20 -2.65
CA MET A 69 4.86 10.51 -3.27
C MET A 69 4.72 10.46 -4.80
N GLY A 70 4.37 9.32 -5.37
CA GLY A 70 4.26 9.12 -6.81
C GLY A 70 5.58 9.28 -7.56
N GLY A 71 5.49 9.47 -8.89
CA GLY A 71 6.65 9.57 -9.76
C GLY A 71 7.46 8.27 -9.78
N PHE A 72 8.76 8.37 -10.02
CA PHE A 72 9.67 7.22 -10.10
C PHE A 72 10.12 6.70 -8.71
N GLY A 73 9.38 7.02 -7.65
CA GLY A 73 9.74 6.55 -6.32
C GLY A 73 11.16 6.99 -5.92
N PHE A 74 11.99 6.03 -5.53
CA PHE A 74 13.37 6.26 -5.10
C PHE A 74 14.42 5.92 -6.17
N GLU A 75 14.03 5.81 -7.44
CA GLU A 75 14.93 5.49 -8.55
C GLU A 75 15.92 6.62 -8.88
N ILE A 76 15.58 7.88 -8.56
CA ILE A 76 16.34 9.06 -8.97
C ILE A 76 17.14 9.62 -7.78
N ALA A 77 18.46 9.51 -7.86
CA ALA A 77 19.37 9.90 -6.78
C ALA A 77 19.19 11.36 -6.33
N GLU A 78 18.96 12.26 -7.28
CA GLU A 78 18.81 13.70 -7.03
C GLU A 78 17.53 14.02 -6.23
N ASP A 79 16.47 13.20 -6.36
CA ASP A 79 15.20 13.39 -5.66
C ASP A 79 15.22 12.80 -4.24
N ASN A 80 16.07 11.81 -4.00
CA ASN A 80 16.07 11.01 -2.77
C ASN A 80 16.26 11.82 -1.49
N PRO A 81 17.12 12.86 -1.41
CA PRO A 81 17.24 13.66 -0.19
C PRO A 81 15.89 14.28 0.24
N THR A 82 15.11 14.78 -0.72
CA THR A 82 13.79 15.36 -0.44
C THR A 82 12.78 14.27 -0.07
N ARG A 83 12.79 13.12 -0.76
CA ARG A 83 11.88 12.01 -0.50
C ARG A 83 12.15 11.39 0.87
N VAL A 84 13.39 11.18 1.24
CA VAL A 84 13.80 10.67 2.55
C VAL A 84 13.30 11.58 3.68
N GLU A 85 13.53 12.88 3.57
CA GLU A 85 13.08 13.85 4.60
C GLU A 85 11.54 13.88 4.72
N LYS A 86 10.80 13.81 3.62
CA LYS A 86 9.34 13.73 3.65
C LYS A 86 8.87 12.41 4.26
N THR A 87 9.49 11.30 3.89
CA THR A 87 9.17 9.97 4.46
C THR A 87 9.36 9.97 5.97
N LYS A 88 10.44 10.55 6.49
CA LYS A 88 10.67 10.67 7.94
C LYS A 88 9.56 11.45 8.65
N LYS A 89 9.09 12.55 8.06
CA LYS A 89 7.97 13.32 8.62
C LYS A 89 6.66 12.51 8.65
N ILE A 90 6.42 11.71 7.61
CA ILE A 90 5.23 10.83 7.57
C ILE A 90 5.36 9.72 8.61
N ILE A 91 6.56 9.18 8.82
CA ILE A 91 6.85 8.21 9.89
C ILE A 91 6.57 8.82 11.27
N ASP A 92 6.98 10.07 11.53
CA ASP A 92 6.66 10.78 12.77
C ASP A 92 5.13 10.95 12.93
N LEU A 93 4.43 11.32 11.85
CA LEU A 93 2.98 11.45 11.87
C LEU A 93 2.29 10.11 12.13
N ALA A 94 2.80 9.00 11.58
CA ALA A 94 2.28 7.66 11.84
C ALA A 94 2.38 7.30 13.33
N ALA A 95 3.50 7.58 13.97
CA ALA A 95 3.67 7.39 15.40
C ALA A 95 2.67 8.23 16.22
N GLU A 96 2.42 9.48 15.83
CA GLU A 96 1.44 10.34 16.49
C GLU A 96 -0.01 9.84 16.35
N PHE A 97 -0.36 9.20 15.24
CA PHE A 97 -1.68 8.60 15.01
C PHE A 97 -1.81 7.15 15.50
N GLY A 98 -0.74 6.59 16.07
CA GLY A 98 -0.75 5.29 16.72
C GLY A 98 -0.76 4.09 15.77
N THR A 99 -0.41 4.29 14.50
CA THR A 99 -0.15 3.19 13.58
C THR A 99 1.34 2.84 13.56
N SER A 100 1.65 1.57 13.33
CA SER A 100 3.03 1.08 13.18
C SER A 100 3.46 0.90 11.72
N VAL A 101 2.64 1.34 10.75
CA VAL A 101 2.87 1.10 9.33
C VAL A 101 2.78 2.38 8.52
N VAL A 102 3.78 2.61 7.68
CA VAL A 102 3.73 3.58 6.56
C VAL A 102 3.91 2.79 5.28
N THR A 103 2.94 2.84 4.37
CA THR A 103 3.01 2.16 3.06
C THR A 103 3.56 3.10 2.00
N THR A 104 4.26 2.58 1.00
CA THR A 104 4.75 3.38 -0.14
C THR A 104 5.11 2.50 -1.33
N HIS A 105 4.87 3.00 -2.55
CA HIS A 105 5.60 2.53 -3.72
C HIS A 105 7.01 3.14 -3.73
N ILE A 106 7.96 2.43 -4.31
CA ILE A 106 9.37 2.86 -4.29
C ILE A 106 9.98 3.01 -5.69
N GLY A 107 9.19 2.81 -6.73
CA GLY A 107 9.67 2.66 -8.10
C GLY A 107 9.95 1.20 -8.43
N VAL A 108 10.72 0.95 -9.47
CA VAL A 108 11.01 -0.39 -10.01
C VAL A 108 12.37 -0.88 -9.54
N ILE A 109 12.38 -1.93 -8.71
CA ILE A 109 13.62 -2.55 -8.22
C ILE A 109 14.31 -3.28 -9.38
N PRO A 110 15.58 -2.96 -9.72
CA PRO A 110 16.34 -3.74 -10.69
C PRO A 110 16.54 -5.19 -10.23
N GLU A 111 16.39 -6.16 -11.15
CA GLU A 111 16.69 -7.57 -10.84
C GLU A 111 18.20 -7.81 -10.65
N ASP A 112 19.05 -7.08 -11.40
CA ASP A 112 20.51 -7.13 -11.23
C ASP A 112 20.96 -6.17 -10.13
N LYS A 113 21.46 -6.72 -9.03
CA LYS A 113 22.01 -5.93 -7.91
C LYS A 113 23.22 -5.07 -8.28
N ASN A 114 23.85 -5.32 -9.42
CA ASN A 114 24.96 -4.50 -9.93
C ASN A 114 24.46 -3.28 -10.73
N ASP A 115 23.17 -3.18 -11.01
CA ASP A 115 22.59 -1.98 -11.60
C ASP A 115 22.80 -0.79 -10.65
N PRO A 116 23.37 0.34 -11.11
CA PRO A 116 23.55 1.52 -10.28
C PRO A 116 22.27 2.01 -9.59
N GLN A 117 21.10 1.85 -10.23
CA GLN A 117 19.81 2.21 -9.67
C GLN A 117 19.48 1.40 -8.41
N TYR A 118 19.90 0.12 -8.35
CA TYR A 118 19.71 -0.71 -7.16
C TYR A 118 20.37 -0.10 -5.92
N ALA A 119 21.61 0.35 -6.04
CA ALA A 119 22.35 0.98 -4.95
C ALA A 119 21.72 2.31 -4.51
N VAL A 120 21.24 3.12 -5.47
CA VAL A 120 20.56 4.39 -5.22
C VAL A 120 19.28 4.17 -4.39
N MET A 121 18.45 3.22 -4.78
CA MET A 121 17.23 2.87 -4.06
C MET A 121 17.54 2.28 -2.68
N LEU A 122 18.51 1.37 -2.61
CA LEU A 122 18.89 0.68 -1.37
C LEU A 122 19.38 1.66 -0.31
N GLU A 123 20.20 2.66 -0.67
CA GLU A 123 20.69 3.68 0.25
C GLU A 123 19.53 4.46 0.87
N ALA A 124 18.62 4.99 0.04
CA ALA A 124 17.49 5.78 0.49
C ALA A 124 16.52 4.97 1.38
N LEU A 125 16.17 3.75 0.95
CA LEU A 125 15.25 2.88 1.71
C LEU A 125 15.88 2.38 3.01
N THR A 126 17.20 2.15 3.04
CA THR A 126 17.91 1.78 4.27
C THR A 126 17.86 2.93 5.28
N GLU A 127 18.08 4.18 4.85
CA GLU A 127 17.99 5.35 5.71
C GLU A 127 16.57 5.53 6.29
N CYS A 128 15.55 5.46 5.43
CA CYS A 128 14.15 5.53 5.86
C CYS A 128 13.79 4.39 6.82
N GLY A 129 14.22 3.15 6.52
CA GLY A 129 13.95 1.97 7.34
C GLY A 129 14.59 2.05 8.73
N ILE A 130 15.84 2.50 8.83
CA ILE A 130 16.50 2.71 10.12
C ILE A 130 15.70 3.72 10.96
N TYR A 131 15.33 4.85 10.37
CA TYR A 131 14.54 5.88 11.06
C TYR A 131 13.16 5.33 11.50
N ALA A 132 12.47 4.61 10.62
CA ALA A 132 11.18 3.99 10.95
C ALA A 132 11.32 3.04 12.14
N LYS A 133 12.33 2.17 12.14
CA LYS A 133 12.60 1.22 13.21
C LYS A 133 12.84 1.91 14.56
N GLU A 134 13.56 3.03 14.59
CA GLU A 134 13.79 3.82 15.81
C GLU A 134 12.49 4.38 16.40
N LYS A 135 11.49 4.62 15.55
CA LYS A 135 10.15 5.09 15.95
C LYS A 135 9.14 3.97 16.25
N GLY A 136 9.55 2.71 16.10
CA GLY A 136 8.65 1.56 16.20
C GLY A 136 7.70 1.41 15.02
N ILE A 137 8.05 1.99 13.87
CA ILE A 137 7.28 1.95 12.62
C ILE A 137 7.98 1.03 11.62
N THR A 138 7.23 0.42 10.74
CA THR A 138 7.75 -0.28 9.55
C THR A 138 7.38 0.50 8.29
N LEU A 139 8.36 0.82 7.48
CA LEU A 139 8.14 1.33 6.13
C LEU A 139 7.83 0.14 5.22
N ALA A 140 6.57 -0.02 4.86
CA ALA A 140 6.08 -1.17 4.12
C ALA A 140 6.03 -0.86 2.61
N ILE A 141 6.91 -1.51 1.85
CA ILE A 141 6.92 -1.41 0.39
C ILE A 141 5.67 -2.12 -0.14
N GLU A 142 4.90 -1.40 -0.94
CA GLU A 142 3.78 -2.01 -1.64
C GLU A 142 4.27 -2.84 -2.82
N THR A 143 3.77 -4.07 -2.90
CA THR A 143 4.08 -4.97 -4.00
C THR A 143 3.58 -4.41 -5.32
N GLY A 144 4.37 -4.56 -6.37
CA GLY A 144 4.13 -3.84 -7.63
C GLY A 144 4.77 -4.50 -8.84
N PRO A 145 5.78 -3.86 -9.46
CA PRO A 145 6.33 -4.30 -10.73
C PRO A 145 7.26 -5.50 -10.62
N GLU A 146 7.78 -5.79 -9.44
CA GLU A 146 8.72 -6.89 -9.23
C GLU A 146 8.04 -8.16 -8.72
N LYS A 147 8.71 -9.30 -8.94
CA LYS A 147 8.32 -10.56 -8.32
C LYS A 147 8.68 -10.59 -6.83
N ALA A 148 7.95 -11.37 -6.07
CA ALA A 148 8.15 -11.51 -4.63
C ALA A 148 9.60 -11.83 -4.22
N LYS A 149 10.34 -12.62 -5.01
CA LYS A 149 11.75 -12.95 -4.73
C LYS A 149 12.68 -11.74 -4.88
N THR A 150 12.44 -10.89 -5.87
CA THR A 150 13.21 -9.66 -6.07
C THR A 150 12.98 -8.70 -4.92
N LEU A 151 11.71 -8.50 -4.52
CA LEU A 151 11.35 -7.68 -3.37
C LEU A 151 11.96 -8.21 -2.07
N LEU A 152 11.85 -9.53 -1.81
CA LEU A 152 12.46 -10.15 -0.63
C LEU A 152 13.96 -9.87 -0.58
N SER A 153 14.65 -10.12 -1.68
CA SER A 153 16.10 -9.90 -1.78
C SER A 153 16.51 -8.45 -1.51
N PHE A 154 15.69 -7.49 -1.98
CA PHE A 154 15.92 -6.07 -1.73
C PHE A 154 15.70 -5.72 -0.24
N ILE A 155 14.62 -6.21 0.37
CA ILE A 155 14.34 -5.98 1.79
C ILE A 155 15.43 -6.57 2.68
N GLU A 156 15.92 -7.76 2.37
CA GLU A 156 17.01 -8.40 3.12
C GLU A 156 18.33 -7.60 3.04
N ASP A 157 18.56 -6.87 1.94
CA ASP A 157 19.73 -5.98 1.80
C ASP A 157 19.58 -4.68 2.60
N THR A 158 18.37 -4.27 2.98
CA THR A 158 18.16 -3.15 3.91
C THR A 158 18.55 -3.58 5.33
N LYS A 159 18.84 -2.65 6.20
CA LYS A 159 19.28 -2.94 7.59
C LYS A 159 18.12 -3.08 8.58
N GLY A 160 16.93 -3.37 8.08
CA GLY A 160 15.69 -3.52 8.84
C GLY A 160 14.87 -2.23 8.92
N GLY A 161 13.65 -2.35 9.45
CA GLY A 161 12.65 -1.26 9.46
C GLY A 161 11.88 -1.13 8.16
N VAL A 162 12.23 -1.93 7.15
CA VAL A 162 11.49 -2.07 5.89
C VAL A 162 10.75 -3.41 5.90
N GLY A 163 9.50 -3.38 5.47
CA GLY A 163 8.63 -4.56 5.36
C GLY A 163 7.80 -4.51 4.09
N VAL A 164 6.73 -5.28 4.07
CA VAL A 164 5.85 -5.45 2.90
C VAL A 164 4.43 -5.03 3.22
N ASN A 165 3.86 -4.19 2.38
CA ASN A 165 2.43 -4.06 2.16
C ASN A 165 2.08 -4.94 0.96
N LEU A 166 1.47 -6.11 1.19
CA LEU A 166 1.19 -7.05 0.12
C LEU A 166 -0.15 -6.74 -0.54
N ASP A 167 -0.11 -6.27 -1.79
CA ASP A 167 -1.27 -6.20 -2.67
C ASP A 167 -1.30 -7.44 -3.57
N PRO A 168 -2.31 -8.33 -3.42
CA PRO A 168 -2.40 -9.55 -4.22
C PRO A 168 -2.73 -9.29 -5.68
N ALA A 169 -3.47 -8.22 -5.97
CA ALA A 169 -3.86 -7.89 -7.33
C ALA A 169 -2.68 -7.38 -8.17
N ASN A 170 -1.76 -6.61 -7.56
CA ASN A 170 -0.58 -6.14 -8.26
C ASN A 170 0.30 -7.32 -8.73
N PHE A 171 0.44 -8.38 -7.94
CA PHE A 171 1.07 -9.60 -8.42
C PHE A 171 0.30 -10.24 -9.59
N THR A 172 -1.01 -10.43 -9.40
CA THR A 172 -1.86 -11.14 -10.38
C THR A 172 -2.01 -10.35 -11.68
N MET A 173 -2.28 -9.03 -11.59
CA MET A 173 -2.56 -8.16 -12.74
C MET A 173 -1.29 -7.79 -13.50
N VAL A 174 -0.17 -7.52 -12.79
CA VAL A 174 1.00 -6.89 -13.40
C VAL A 174 2.11 -7.91 -13.70
N THR A 175 2.48 -8.75 -12.74
CA THR A 175 3.59 -9.70 -12.91
C THR A 175 3.14 -11.10 -13.33
N GLY A 176 1.85 -11.41 -13.18
CA GLY A 176 1.32 -12.77 -13.38
C GLY A 176 1.78 -13.78 -12.34
N GLN A 177 2.32 -13.30 -11.20
CA GLN A 177 2.69 -14.17 -10.08
C GLN A 177 1.46 -14.52 -9.25
N ASP A 178 1.41 -15.76 -8.78
CA ASP A 178 0.40 -16.24 -7.84
C ASP A 178 0.57 -15.53 -6.47
N ALA A 179 -0.52 -14.90 -5.99
CA ALA A 179 -0.50 -14.15 -4.75
C ALA A 179 -0.29 -15.05 -3.52
N VAL A 180 -0.76 -16.31 -3.56
CA VAL A 180 -0.56 -17.28 -2.48
C VAL A 180 0.92 -17.68 -2.38
N GLU A 181 1.56 -17.95 -3.52
CA GLU A 181 3.01 -18.19 -3.57
C GLU A 181 3.77 -16.98 -3.00
N ALA A 182 3.37 -15.76 -3.36
CA ALA A 182 4.01 -14.53 -2.87
C ALA A 182 3.90 -14.38 -1.35
N VAL A 183 2.76 -14.73 -0.73
CA VAL A 183 2.60 -14.75 0.73
C VAL A 183 3.67 -15.62 1.40
N TYR A 184 3.89 -16.85 0.90
CA TYR A 184 4.89 -17.75 1.49
C TYR A 184 6.34 -17.28 1.24
N ILE A 185 6.62 -16.67 0.09
CA ILE A 185 7.96 -16.11 -0.18
C ILE A 185 8.25 -14.94 0.78
N LEU A 186 7.29 -14.05 0.98
CA LEU A 186 7.45 -12.81 1.75
C LEU A 186 7.11 -12.97 3.24
N ARG A 187 6.79 -14.18 3.69
CA ARG A 187 6.47 -14.47 5.10
C ARG A 187 7.55 -13.89 6.03
N GLY A 188 7.11 -13.30 7.13
CA GLY A 188 8.01 -12.65 8.08
C GLY A 188 8.33 -11.18 7.77
N HIS A 189 7.98 -10.69 6.58
CA HIS A 189 8.13 -9.30 6.17
C HIS A 189 6.78 -8.60 5.93
N ILE A 190 5.69 -9.36 5.77
CA ILE A 190 4.34 -8.81 5.55
C ILE A 190 3.84 -8.17 6.84
N VAL A 191 3.66 -6.85 6.84
CA VAL A 191 3.16 -6.07 7.99
C VAL A 191 1.81 -5.41 7.69
N HIS A 192 1.44 -5.30 6.43
CA HIS A 192 0.16 -4.79 5.96
C HIS A 192 -0.27 -5.51 4.68
N THR A 193 -1.56 -5.49 4.37
CA THR A 193 -2.06 -6.05 3.11
C THR A 193 -3.17 -5.20 2.55
N HIS A 194 -3.24 -5.13 1.22
CA HIS A 194 -4.42 -4.65 0.53
C HIS A 194 -5.38 -5.80 0.18
N ALA A 195 -6.63 -5.46 0.01
CA ALA A 195 -7.66 -6.29 -0.58
C ALA A 195 -8.11 -5.59 -1.85
N LYS A 196 -7.47 -5.93 -2.96
CA LYS A 196 -7.68 -5.46 -4.32
C LYS A 196 -7.75 -6.67 -5.23
N ASP A 197 -8.52 -6.60 -6.30
CA ASP A 197 -8.70 -7.69 -7.25
C ASP A 197 -8.68 -7.19 -8.69
N GLY A 198 -8.34 -8.09 -9.60
CA GLY A 198 -8.28 -7.78 -11.00
C GLY A 198 -7.75 -8.94 -11.84
N VAL A 199 -7.58 -8.69 -13.12
CA VAL A 199 -7.13 -9.69 -14.09
C VAL A 199 -6.05 -9.14 -14.99
N MET A 200 -5.08 -9.98 -15.36
CA MET A 200 -4.14 -9.71 -16.42
C MET A 200 -4.81 -9.99 -17.76
N LEU A 201 -4.77 -9.05 -18.68
CA LEU A 201 -5.31 -9.18 -20.05
C LEU A 201 -4.22 -9.46 -21.08
N ASP A 202 -3.03 -8.87 -20.92
CA ASP A 202 -1.88 -9.13 -21.77
C ASP A 202 -0.74 -9.78 -20.98
N LYS A 203 -0.46 -11.04 -21.28
CA LYS A 203 0.65 -11.79 -20.66
C LYS A 203 2.04 -11.34 -21.10
N ASN A 204 2.13 -10.50 -22.13
CA ASN A 204 3.38 -9.96 -22.64
C ASN A 204 3.66 -8.55 -22.12
N GLN A 205 2.77 -7.99 -21.29
CA GLN A 205 3.03 -6.69 -20.70
C GLN A 205 4.34 -6.69 -19.89
N VAL A 206 5.03 -5.57 -19.94
CA VAL A 206 6.29 -5.39 -19.21
C VAL A 206 5.97 -4.62 -17.92
N PRO A 207 6.10 -5.24 -16.73
CA PRO A 207 5.74 -4.61 -15.47
C PRO A 207 6.41 -3.25 -15.24
N ARG A 208 7.67 -3.11 -15.61
CA ARG A 208 8.40 -1.84 -15.54
C ARG A 208 7.70 -0.73 -16.35
N ASP A 209 7.26 -1.03 -17.57
CA ASP A 209 6.62 -0.04 -18.44
C ASP A 209 5.27 0.41 -17.87
N VAL A 210 4.52 -0.51 -17.24
CA VAL A 210 3.28 -0.21 -16.54
C VAL A 210 3.53 0.80 -15.42
N TYR A 211 4.52 0.55 -14.57
CA TYR A 211 4.83 1.42 -13.44
C TYR A 211 5.46 2.75 -13.86
N HIS A 212 6.28 2.76 -14.90
CA HIS A 212 6.80 4.02 -15.46
C HIS A 212 5.71 4.86 -16.13
N ALA A 213 4.71 4.24 -16.77
CA ALA A 213 3.53 4.96 -17.26
C ALA A 213 2.74 5.59 -16.10
N PHE A 214 2.54 4.85 -15.00
CA PHE A 214 1.96 5.37 -13.76
C PHE A 214 2.78 6.53 -13.18
N ALA A 215 4.10 6.40 -13.12
CA ALA A 215 5.00 7.43 -12.62
C ALA A 215 4.85 8.78 -13.34
N VAL A 216 4.53 8.74 -14.64
CA VAL A 216 4.36 9.94 -15.48
C VAL A 216 2.92 10.43 -15.52
N GLY A 217 1.94 9.53 -15.59
CA GLY A 217 0.54 9.87 -15.85
C GLY A 217 -0.42 9.55 -14.70
N GLY A 218 0.08 9.03 -13.57
CA GLY A 218 -0.75 8.70 -12.40
C GLY A 218 -1.79 7.61 -12.68
N VAL A 219 -2.84 7.58 -11.87
CA VAL A 219 -3.95 6.61 -11.95
C VAL A 219 -4.66 6.64 -13.30
N ASP A 220 -4.71 7.79 -13.98
CA ASP A 220 -5.32 7.89 -15.30
C ASP A 220 -4.55 7.07 -16.35
N ALA A 221 -3.22 7.03 -16.25
CA ALA A 221 -2.41 6.19 -17.13
C ALA A 221 -2.59 4.70 -16.84
N LEU A 222 -2.76 4.31 -15.58
CA LEU A 222 -3.11 2.93 -15.21
C LEU A 222 -4.47 2.52 -15.78
N ASN A 223 -5.47 3.37 -15.64
CA ASN A 223 -6.82 3.12 -16.15
C ASN A 223 -6.87 3.06 -17.69
N ALA A 224 -5.93 3.68 -18.37
CA ALA A 224 -5.77 3.63 -19.84
C ALA A 224 -4.94 2.43 -20.31
N CYS A 225 -4.37 1.63 -19.41
CA CYS A 225 -3.59 0.46 -19.75
C CYS A 225 -4.51 -0.70 -20.16
N ASP A 226 -4.25 -1.26 -21.34
CA ASP A 226 -5.01 -2.42 -21.86
C ASP A 226 -4.45 -3.77 -21.36
N GLY A 227 -3.34 -3.76 -20.63
CA GLY A 227 -2.64 -4.96 -20.18
C GLY A 227 -3.27 -5.67 -19.00
N PHE A 228 -4.08 -4.97 -18.23
CA PHE A 228 -4.80 -5.50 -17.07
C PHE A 228 -6.10 -4.74 -16.80
N LYS A 229 -6.90 -5.25 -15.88
CA LYS A 229 -8.12 -4.59 -15.43
C LYS A 229 -8.36 -4.86 -13.96
N GLU A 230 -8.51 -3.78 -13.16
CA GLU A 230 -9.02 -3.86 -11.81
C GLU A 230 -10.53 -4.18 -11.81
N LEU A 231 -10.95 -5.10 -10.96
CA LEU A 231 -12.34 -5.57 -10.83
C LEU A 231 -12.81 -5.47 -9.37
N PRO A 232 -14.12 -5.44 -9.12
CA PRO A 232 -14.64 -5.58 -7.77
C PRO A 232 -14.10 -6.84 -7.08
N LEU A 233 -13.90 -6.77 -5.76
CA LEU A 233 -13.31 -7.84 -4.99
C LEU A 233 -14.11 -9.15 -5.13
N GLY A 234 -13.42 -10.23 -5.51
CA GLY A 234 -14.00 -11.54 -5.77
C GLY A 234 -14.48 -11.74 -7.22
N GLU A 235 -14.34 -10.76 -8.09
CA GLU A 235 -14.68 -10.87 -9.52
C GLU A 235 -13.41 -10.97 -10.40
N GLY A 236 -12.22 -10.83 -9.80
CA GLY A 236 -10.94 -10.93 -10.48
C GLY A 236 -10.33 -12.34 -10.45
N ALA A 237 -9.03 -12.39 -10.56
CA ALA A 237 -8.25 -13.63 -10.62
C ALA A 237 -7.51 -13.95 -9.31
N VAL A 238 -7.64 -13.14 -8.27
CA VAL A 238 -7.08 -13.44 -6.96
C VAL A 238 -7.94 -14.50 -6.26
N ASP A 239 -7.35 -15.64 -5.91
CA ASP A 239 -8.01 -16.65 -5.07
C ASP A 239 -8.04 -16.20 -3.61
N PHE A 240 -9.00 -15.33 -3.25
CA PHE A 240 -9.12 -14.77 -1.89
C PHE A 240 -9.26 -15.83 -0.80
N PRO A 241 -10.04 -16.91 -0.97
CA PRO A 241 -10.07 -17.99 0.01
C PRO A 241 -8.68 -18.59 0.30
N ALA A 242 -7.92 -18.91 -0.74
CA ALA A 242 -6.56 -19.44 -0.61
C ALA A 242 -5.57 -18.37 -0.09
N TYR A 243 -5.67 -17.14 -0.56
CA TYR A 243 -4.85 -16.01 -0.09
C TYR A 243 -5.02 -15.74 1.41
N ILE A 244 -6.27 -15.67 1.88
CA ILE A 244 -6.57 -15.47 3.31
C ILE A 244 -6.13 -16.68 4.15
N ALA A 245 -6.28 -17.89 3.63
CA ALA A 245 -5.77 -19.10 4.30
C ALA A 245 -4.24 -19.06 4.44
N ALA A 246 -3.51 -18.65 3.40
CA ALA A 246 -2.06 -18.49 3.44
C ALA A 246 -1.62 -17.41 4.45
N LEU A 247 -2.30 -16.29 4.51
CA LEU A 247 -2.03 -15.24 5.51
C LEU A 247 -2.22 -15.78 6.94
N LYS A 248 -3.30 -16.54 7.19
CA LYS A 248 -3.53 -17.20 8.48
C LYS A 248 -2.42 -18.23 8.82
N ASP A 249 -1.98 -18.99 7.82
CA ASP A 249 -0.93 -20.03 7.99
C ASP A 249 0.41 -19.43 8.39
N ILE A 250 0.77 -18.27 7.85
CA ILE A 250 1.98 -17.54 8.24
C ILE A 250 1.83 -16.72 9.54
N GLY A 251 0.66 -16.75 10.17
CA GLY A 251 0.37 -16.03 11.42
C GLY A 251 0.07 -14.54 11.26
N TYR A 252 -0.26 -14.07 10.05
CA TYR A 252 -0.66 -12.69 9.85
C TYR A 252 -2.05 -12.43 10.45
N ASP A 253 -2.16 -11.42 11.31
CA ASP A 253 -3.42 -11.02 11.97
C ASP A 253 -3.67 -9.49 11.86
N GLY A 254 -3.08 -8.85 10.86
CA GLY A 254 -3.21 -7.43 10.60
C GLY A 254 -4.48 -7.06 9.83
N TYR A 255 -4.39 -6.04 9.03
CA TYR A 255 -5.48 -5.49 8.22
C TYR A 255 -5.52 -6.11 6.81
N LEU A 256 -6.73 -6.39 6.33
CA LEU A 256 -7.08 -6.50 4.93
C LEU A 256 -7.68 -5.15 4.53
N THR A 257 -6.87 -4.26 3.97
CA THR A 257 -7.28 -2.89 3.66
C THR A 257 -7.82 -2.85 2.24
N ILE A 258 -9.12 -2.60 2.11
CA ILE A 258 -9.79 -2.51 0.81
C ILE A 258 -9.22 -1.33 0.04
N GLU A 259 -8.77 -1.62 -1.19
CA GLU A 259 -8.36 -0.64 -2.18
C GLU A 259 -9.20 -0.81 -3.44
N ARG A 260 -9.81 0.30 -3.89
CA ARG A 260 -10.65 0.33 -5.09
C ARG A 260 -10.45 1.65 -5.82
N GLU A 261 -9.59 1.64 -6.83
CA GLU A 261 -9.23 2.84 -7.59
C GLU A 261 -10.14 3.06 -8.80
N ALA A 262 -10.59 1.97 -9.42
CA ALA A 262 -11.47 1.97 -10.59
C ALA A 262 -12.95 1.82 -10.20
N GLY A 263 -13.83 1.87 -11.19
CA GLY A 263 -15.26 1.69 -11.01
C GLY A 263 -16.06 3.00 -10.98
N SER A 264 -17.34 2.89 -11.30
CA SER A 264 -18.25 4.05 -11.35
C SER A 264 -18.88 4.40 -9.99
N ASP A 265 -18.94 3.43 -9.07
CA ASP A 265 -19.45 3.60 -7.70
C ASP A 265 -18.52 2.89 -6.70
N PRO A 266 -17.38 3.53 -6.35
CA PRO A 266 -16.42 2.93 -5.42
C PRO A 266 -17.02 2.61 -4.05
N THR A 267 -17.98 3.40 -3.56
CA THR A 267 -18.63 3.15 -2.26
C THR A 267 -19.41 1.85 -2.26
N ALA A 268 -20.18 1.59 -3.33
CA ALA A 268 -20.91 0.32 -3.47
C ALA A 268 -19.94 -0.86 -3.59
N ASP A 269 -18.86 -0.72 -4.38
CA ASP A 269 -17.82 -1.74 -4.53
C ASP A 269 -17.12 -2.04 -3.20
N ILE A 270 -16.81 -1.02 -2.41
CA ILE A 270 -16.20 -1.16 -1.07
C ILE A 270 -17.15 -1.86 -0.09
N LEU A 271 -18.44 -1.55 -0.13
CA LEU A 271 -19.44 -2.25 0.69
C LEU A 271 -19.49 -3.75 0.33
N MET A 272 -19.55 -4.08 -0.96
CA MET A 272 -19.51 -5.47 -1.41
C MET A 272 -18.22 -6.18 -1.00
N ALA A 273 -17.07 -5.50 -1.13
CA ALA A 273 -15.78 -6.02 -0.71
C ALA A 273 -15.74 -6.31 0.81
N ALA A 274 -16.26 -5.40 1.63
CA ALA A 274 -16.32 -5.59 3.09
C ALA A 274 -17.21 -6.81 3.44
N ASP A 275 -18.34 -6.97 2.79
CA ASP A 275 -19.25 -8.12 3.03
C ASP A 275 -18.66 -9.44 2.51
N PHE A 276 -17.87 -9.39 1.43
CA PHE A 276 -17.15 -10.54 0.91
C PHE A 276 -16.06 -10.98 1.91
N LEU A 277 -15.22 -10.05 2.38
CA LEU A 277 -14.15 -10.35 3.32
C LEU A 277 -14.66 -10.86 4.67
N LYS A 278 -15.76 -10.30 5.20
CA LYS A 278 -16.39 -10.76 6.46
C LYS A 278 -16.78 -12.25 6.44
N LYS A 279 -17.00 -12.84 5.27
CA LYS A 279 -17.35 -14.26 5.12
C LYS A 279 -16.11 -15.17 5.12
N LEU A 280 -14.91 -14.61 4.93
CA LEU A 280 -13.66 -15.37 4.75
C LEU A 280 -12.75 -15.31 5.98
N ILE A 281 -12.87 -14.27 6.84
CA ILE A 281 -12.01 -14.06 8.03
C ILE A 281 -12.56 -14.70 9.29
#